data_917db93044ea3278b1dabe6400722e24
#
_entry.id   917db93044ea3278b1dabe6400722e24
#
_cell.length_a   1.000
_cell.length_b   1.000
_cell.length_c   1.000
_cell.angle_alpha   90.00
_cell.angle_beta   90.00
_cell.angle_gamma   90.00
#
_symmetry.space_group_name_H-M   'P 1'
#
loop_
_entity.id
_entity.type
_entity.pdbx_description
1 polymer ?
#
loop_
_entity_poly.entity_id
_entity_poly.type
_entity_poly.pdbx_seq_one_letter_code
_entity_poly.pdbx_strand_id
1 'polypeptide(L)'
;MRYLSTRGIAPELNFDDVLITGLARDGGLYLPMDWPQFSSEDLRAFGSLSYPELAAEVMRPFLGDTITRDVFDHLVEATYRQFTHPLVCLLYTSPSPRDTPQ
;
A
#
# COMPACT_ATOMS: atom_id res chain seq x y z
N MET A 1 -1.09 1.19 13.68
CA MET A 1 -1.10 2.39 12.82
C MET A 1 -2.49 3.02 12.84
N ARG A 2 -2.56 4.26 13.17
CA ARG A 2 -3.82 5.03 13.19
C ARG A 2 -3.90 5.93 11.97
N TYR A 3 -5.08 6.14 11.48
CA TYR A 3 -5.33 6.95 10.29
C TYR A 3 -6.31 8.05 10.59
N LEU A 4 -6.07 9.21 9.99
CA LEU A 4 -6.90 10.40 10.14
C LEU A 4 -7.53 10.78 8.82
N SER A 5 -8.75 11.32 8.88
CA SER A 5 -9.36 11.93 7.71
C SER A 5 -8.68 13.26 7.38
N THR A 6 -8.49 13.55 6.11
CA THR A 6 -7.94 14.83 5.67
C THR A 6 -8.80 16.02 6.07
N ARG A 7 -10.08 15.80 6.34
CA ARG A 7 -10.99 16.86 6.80
C ARG A 7 -11.09 16.93 8.32
N GLY A 8 -10.56 15.93 9.02
CA GLY A 8 -10.43 15.94 10.47
C GLY A 8 -11.72 15.72 11.26
N ILE A 9 -12.84 15.47 10.61
CA ILE A 9 -14.13 15.31 11.29
C ILE A 9 -14.45 13.85 11.54
N ALA A 10 -14.13 12.97 10.59
CA ALA A 10 -14.37 11.54 10.75
C ALA A 10 -13.46 10.97 11.84
N PRO A 11 -13.91 9.94 12.57
CA PRO A 11 -13.11 9.36 13.64
C PRO A 11 -11.83 8.69 13.12
N GLU A 12 -10.81 8.64 13.99
CA GLU A 12 -9.59 7.90 13.68
C GLU A 12 -9.92 6.42 13.55
N LEU A 13 -9.29 5.78 12.60
CA LEU A 13 -9.46 4.35 12.36
C LEU A 13 -8.12 3.65 12.30
N ASN A 14 -8.12 2.35 12.54
CA ASN A 14 -6.94 1.52 12.27
C ASN A 14 -6.98 1.04 10.83
N PHE A 15 -5.94 0.31 10.41
CA PHE A 15 -5.79 -0.05 9.00
C PHE A 15 -6.97 -0.87 8.45
N ASP A 16 -7.41 -1.88 9.19
CA ASP A 16 -8.48 -2.76 8.71
C ASP A 16 -9.79 -2.02 8.50
N ASP A 17 -10.12 -1.10 9.39
CA ASP A 17 -11.32 -0.30 9.24
C ASP A 17 -11.21 0.67 8.06
N VAL A 18 -10.04 1.27 7.87
CA VAL A 18 -9.80 2.15 6.73
C VAL A 18 -9.94 1.40 5.42
N LEU A 19 -9.40 0.20 5.36
CA LEU A 19 -9.45 -0.62 4.16
C LEU A 19 -10.89 -0.92 3.72
N ILE A 20 -11.74 -1.23 4.69
CA ILE A 20 -13.13 -1.53 4.42
C ILE A 20 -13.93 -0.27 4.13
N THR A 21 -13.65 0.81 4.86
CA THR A 21 -14.40 2.05 4.72
C THR A 21 -14.12 2.77 3.40
N GLY A 22 -12.88 2.75 2.93
CA GLY A 22 -12.49 3.48 1.74
C GLY A 22 -12.41 4.98 2.02
N LEU A 23 -13.34 5.76 1.49
CA LEU A 23 -13.38 7.20 1.76
C LEU A 23 -13.91 7.47 3.15
N ALA A 24 -13.42 8.54 3.77
CA ALA A 24 -13.92 8.95 5.06
C ALA A 24 -15.36 9.46 4.93
N ARG A 25 -16.15 9.25 5.97
CA ARG A 25 -17.57 9.64 5.93
C ARG A 25 -17.78 11.14 5.87
N ASP A 26 -16.74 11.93 6.16
CA ASP A 26 -16.79 13.39 6.03
C ASP A 26 -16.38 13.84 4.63
N GLY A 27 -16.18 12.90 3.70
CA GLY A 27 -15.76 13.19 2.34
C GLY A 27 -14.26 13.32 2.16
N GLY A 28 -13.48 13.17 3.23
CA GLY A 28 -12.02 13.22 3.17
C GLY A 28 -11.40 11.89 2.79
N LEU A 29 -10.09 11.88 2.75
CA LEU A 29 -9.29 10.68 2.56
C LEU A 29 -8.61 10.33 3.87
N TYR A 30 -8.31 9.05 4.08
CA TYR A 30 -7.57 8.64 5.25
C TYR A 30 -6.08 8.65 4.97
N LEU A 31 -5.32 9.26 5.88
CA LEU A 31 -3.86 9.29 5.85
C LEU A 31 -3.33 8.78 7.18
N PRO A 32 -2.15 8.14 7.17
CA PRO A 32 -1.56 7.70 8.44
C PRO A 32 -1.21 8.90 9.31
N MET A 33 -1.42 8.75 10.63
CA MET A 33 -1.06 9.79 11.59
C MET A 33 0.45 10.01 11.61
N ASP A 34 1.20 8.91 11.53
CA ASP A 34 2.65 8.96 11.53
C ASP A 34 3.14 8.28 10.27
N TRP A 35 4.00 8.96 9.54
CA TRP A 35 4.55 8.41 8.32
C TRP A 35 5.74 7.51 8.63
N PRO A 36 5.73 6.26 8.18
CA PRO A 36 6.88 5.37 8.37
C PRO A 36 8.13 5.96 7.74
N GLN A 37 9.26 5.71 8.36
CA GLN A 37 10.53 6.18 7.85
C GLN A 37 11.49 5.01 7.68
N PHE A 38 12.25 5.05 6.60
CA PHE A 38 13.23 4.04 6.30
C PHE A 38 14.62 4.66 6.39
N SER A 39 15.54 3.95 7.04
CA SER A 39 16.92 4.39 7.15
C SER A 39 17.65 4.17 5.83
N SER A 40 18.85 4.76 5.71
CA SER A 40 19.71 4.50 4.57
C SER A 40 20.06 3.03 4.44
N GLU A 41 20.20 2.34 5.56
CA GLU A 41 20.47 0.90 5.57
C GLU A 41 19.28 0.12 5.04
N ASP A 42 18.08 0.50 5.44
CA ASP A 42 16.84 -0.11 4.92
C ASP A 42 16.78 0.02 3.41
N LEU A 43 17.04 1.22 2.90
CA LEU A 43 16.97 1.48 1.47
C LEU A 43 18.00 0.65 0.69
N ARG A 44 19.18 0.46 1.24
CA ARG A 44 20.19 -0.39 0.61
C ARG A 44 19.75 -1.85 0.59
N ALA A 45 19.18 -2.32 1.69
CA ALA A 45 18.69 -3.69 1.76
C ALA A 45 17.58 -3.96 0.75
N PHE A 46 16.76 -2.96 0.48
CA PHE A 46 15.67 -3.09 -0.48
C PHE A 46 16.17 -3.40 -1.88
N GLY A 47 17.38 -2.97 -2.22
CA GLY A 47 17.92 -3.20 -3.55
C GLY A 47 18.15 -4.66 -3.91
N SER A 48 18.24 -5.54 -2.92
CA SER A 48 18.45 -6.97 -3.14
C SER A 48 17.14 -7.78 -3.12
N LEU A 49 16.00 -7.13 -2.91
CA LEU A 49 14.72 -7.82 -2.80
C LEU A 49 14.04 -7.91 -4.17
N SER A 50 13.26 -8.96 -4.37
CA SER A 50 12.34 -9.04 -5.50
C SER A 50 11.25 -7.99 -5.33
N TYR A 51 10.51 -7.71 -6.39
CA TYR A 51 9.46 -6.71 -6.30
C TYR A 51 8.39 -7.06 -5.25
N PRO A 52 7.86 -8.30 -5.21
CA PRO A 52 6.91 -8.65 -4.16
C PRO A 52 7.48 -8.51 -2.75
N GLU A 53 8.75 -8.89 -2.56
CA GLU A 53 9.39 -8.71 -1.26
C GLU A 53 9.53 -7.25 -0.89
N LEU A 54 9.93 -6.42 -1.85
CA LEU A 54 10.04 -4.99 -1.64
C LEU A 54 8.69 -4.38 -1.30
N ALA A 55 7.65 -4.75 -2.04
CA ALA A 55 6.30 -4.26 -1.80
C ALA A 55 5.85 -4.60 -0.38
N ALA A 56 6.12 -5.82 0.09
CA ALA A 56 5.76 -6.22 1.44
C ALA A 56 6.49 -5.38 2.49
N GLU A 57 7.78 -5.13 2.29
CA GLU A 57 8.55 -4.34 3.26
C GLU A 57 8.10 -2.89 3.31
N VAL A 58 7.78 -2.29 2.16
CA VAL A 58 7.34 -0.90 2.09
C VAL A 58 5.95 -0.73 2.70
N MET A 59 5.06 -1.68 2.46
CA MET A 59 3.68 -1.59 2.93
C MET A 59 3.50 -2.00 4.39
N ARG A 60 4.36 -2.86 4.91
CA ARG A 60 4.20 -3.43 6.25
C ARG A 60 3.98 -2.40 7.36
N PRO A 61 4.73 -1.29 7.42
CA PRO A 61 4.54 -0.33 8.50
C PRO A 61 3.15 0.31 8.52
N PHE A 62 2.44 0.29 7.40
CA PHE A 62 1.11 0.90 7.30
C PHE A 62 0.01 -0.01 7.84
N LEU A 63 0.28 -1.30 8.02
CA LEU A 63 -0.73 -2.29 8.38
C LEU A 63 -0.97 -2.39 9.89
N GLY A 64 0.00 -2.00 10.69
CA GLY A 64 -0.05 -2.26 12.12
C GLY A 64 -0.03 -3.75 12.40
N ASP A 65 -0.83 -4.19 13.37
CA ASP A 65 -0.86 -5.58 13.80
C ASP A 65 -2.04 -6.37 13.22
N THR A 66 -2.78 -5.77 12.29
CA THR A 66 -4.01 -6.35 11.76
C THR A 66 -3.75 -7.66 11.02
N ILE A 67 -2.68 -7.73 10.25
CA ILE A 67 -2.35 -8.89 9.44
C ILE A 67 -0.97 -9.37 9.87
N THR A 68 -0.84 -10.69 10.10
CA THR A 68 0.45 -11.25 10.46
C THR A 68 1.41 -11.15 9.28
N ARG A 69 2.70 -11.15 9.58
CA ARG A 69 3.73 -11.04 8.56
C ARG A 69 3.63 -12.14 7.50
N ASP A 70 3.45 -13.38 7.95
CA ASP A 70 3.39 -14.52 7.02
C ASP A 70 2.19 -14.44 6.11
N VAL A 71 1.03 -14.09 6.65
CA VAL A 71 -0.19 -13.95 5.85
C VAL A 71 -0.04 -12.83 4.85
N PHE A 72 0.52 -11.70 5.26
CA PHE A 72 0.70 -10.56 4.37
C PHE A 72 1.69 -10.89 3.25
N ASP A 73 2.79 -11.54 3.57
CA ASP A 73 3.78 -11.92 2.55
C ASP A 73 3.16 -12.84 1.51
N HIS A 74 2.33 -13.79 1.95
CA HIS A 74 1.61 -14.68 1.04
C HIS A 74 0.63 -13.92 0.14
N LEU A 75 -0.09 -12.96 0.71
CA LEU A 75 -1.04 -12.16 -0.06
C LEU A 75 -0.33 -11.31 -1.12
N VAL A 76 0.77 -10.69 -0.76
CA VAL A 76 1.54 -9.88 -1.69
C VAL A 76 2.07 -10.72 -2.84
N GLU A 77 2.65 -11.87 -2.51
CA GLU A 77 3.22 -12.74 -3.53
C GLU A 77 2.14 -13.28 -4.47
N ALA A 78 1.00 -13.70 -3.92
CA ALA A 78 -0.10 -14.19 -4.72
C ALA A 78 -0.66 -13.09 -5.63
N THR A 79 -0.72 -11.85 -5.14
CA THR A 79 -1.22 -10.72 -5.91
C THR A 79 -0.33 -10.43 -7.11
N TYR A 80 0.97 -10.33 -6.88
CA TYR A 80 1.88 -10.00 -7.97
C TYR A 80 2.10 -11.15 -8.95
N ARG A 81 1.86 -12.38 -8.51
CA ARG A 81 1.92 -13.55 -9.39
C ARG A 81 0.83 -13.53 -10.45
N GLN A 82 -0.27 -12.80 -10.22
CA GLN A 82 -1.36 -12.71 -11.15
C GLN A 82 -1.09 -11.74 -12.31
N PHE A 83 -0.04 -10.97 -12.23
CA PHE A 83 0.33 -10.07 -13.31
C PHE A 83 0.79 -10.90 -14.50
N THR A 84 0.30 -10.56 -15.68
CA THR A 84 0.64 -11.28 -16.91
C THR A 84 2.01 -10.89 -17.44
N HIS A 85 2.59 -9.83 -16.93
CA HIS A 85 3.90 -9.34 -17.33
C HIS A 85 4.82 -9.34 -16.11
N PRO A 86 6.11 -9.70 -16.25
CA PRO A 86 7.02 -9.74 -15.10
C PRO A 86 7.33 -8.37 -14.50
N LEU A 87 7.07 -7.30 -15.23
CA LEU A 87 7.34 -5.96 -14.74
C LEU A 87 6.05 -5.30 -14.29
N VAL A 88 6.08 -4.78 -13.08
CA VAL A 88 4.91 -4.14 -12.46
C VAL A 88 4.51 -2.87 -13.21
N CYS A 89 5.43 -2.26 -13.91
CA CYS A 89 5.14 -1.06 -14.70
C CYS A 89 4.02 -1.26 -15.71
N LEU A 90 3.62 -2.49 -15.95
CA LEU A 90 2.47 -2.76 -16.82
C LEU A 90 1.21 -2.03 -16.36
N LEU A 91 1.08 -1.76 -15.07
CA LEU A 91 -0.06 -0.99 -14.56
C LEU A 91 -0.12 0.40 -15.16
N TYR A 92 1.03 0.96 -15.50
CA TYR A 92 1.10 2.29 -16.10
C TYR A 92 0.88 2.28 -17.60
N THR A 93 1.06 1.13 -18.21
CA THR A 93 0.88 0.99 -19.65
C THR A 93 -0.51 0.47 -20.00
N SER A 94 -1.30 0.10 -19.01
CA SER A 94 -2.68 -0.32 -19.23
C SER A 94 -3.46 0.83 -19.87
N PRO A 95 -4.22 0.57 -20.93
CA PRO A 95 -4.97 1.63 -21.56
C PRO A 95 -5.94 2.28 -20.59
N SER A 96 -5.97 3.57 -20.62
CA SER A 96 -7.00 4.34 -19.95
C SER A 96 -7.45 5.43 -20.92
N PRO A 97 -8.61 6.02 -20.69
CA PRO A 97 -9.08 7.08 -21.59
C PRO A 97 -8.09 8.21 -21.73
N ARG A 98 -7.26 8.43 -20.72
CA ARG A 98 -6.31 9.51 -20.72
C ARG A 98 -4.97 9.13 -21.32
N ASP A 99 -4.55 7.89 -21.14
CA ASP A 99 -3.24 7.42 -21.57
C ASP A 99 -3.27 6.80 -22.95
N THR A 100 -4.42 6.40 -23.42
CA THR A 100 -4.55 5.81 -24.74
C THR A 100 -4.24 6.85 -25.80
N PRO A 101 -3.35 6.53 -26.73
CA PRO A 101 -3.12 7.43 -27.85
C PRO A 101 -4.43 7.66 -28.58
N GLN A 102 -4.72 8.87 -28.76
CA GLN A 102 -5.99 9.27 -29.35
C GLN A 102 -5.83 9.57 -30.83
#